data_cc8cf66f92b6551da88723029f28ae26
#
_entry.id   cc8cf66f92b6551da88723029f28ae26
#
_cell.length_a   1.000
_cell.length_b   1.000
_cell.length_c   1.000
_cell.angle_alpha   90.00
_cell.angle_beta   90.00
_cell.angle_gamma   90.00
#
_symmetry.space_group_name_H-M   'P 1'
#
loop_
_entity.id
_entity.type
_entity.pdbx_description
1 polymer ?
#
loop_
_entity_poly.entity_id
_entity_poly.type
_entity_poly.pdbx_seq_one_letter_code
_entity_poly.pdbx_strand_id
1 'polypeptide(L)'
;MSKVSIIIPVYNTGHYLYKCVDSILYQTYKDIEVIIVDDGSCEETALICDEIAAKDNRIRLIHKKNEGVSIARNIGLSMVTGEYVGFVDSDDWIDADMFENLVREIEKYDADIVMCDATTVWDSGKTERDTFVCLPESCTLSKGEITPQCQLELAGSCWRVLYKTWKLKSESIIFPAGLKFSEDRIFNMIALGTATKFRYIKKSFYNRYMRKGSCVNTFHKDFVEVALKVNDMMKGVLRQYWNENYIPVFEQRNLREISNYVVSIFLVSNMSFKSKWQEVVQLCSNEQLRAILIKQPTLGCILTHVVNRNISMLFLLSL
;
A
#
# COMPACT_ATOMS: atom_id res chain seq x y z
N MET A 1 16.23 -25.15 2.54
CA MET A 1 15.29 -24.20 1.91
C MET A 1 15.33 -22.91 2.70
N SER A 2 15.22 -21.78 2.03
CA SER A 2 15.30 -20.47 2.67
C SER A 2 13.95 -20.09 3.29
N LYS A 3 13.88 -19.96 4.60
CA LYS A 3 12.62 -19.66 5.29
C LYS A 3 12.00 -18.34 4.85
N VAL A 4 10.68 -18.33 4.67
CA VAL A 4 9.88 -17.13 4.40
C VAL A 4 9.10 -16.74 5.65
N SER A 5 9.26 -15.50 6.12
CA SER A 5 8.42 -14.90 7.16
C SER A 5 7.28 -14.14 6.52
N ILE A 6 6.05 -14.42 6.92
CA ILE A 6 4.85 -13.79 6.39
C ILE A 6 4.18 -12.99 7.50
N ILE A 7 4.08 -11.68 7.32
CA ILE A 7 3.52 -10.75 8.31
C ILE A 7 2.08 -10.41 7.93
N ILE A 8 1.17 -10.59 8.89
CA ILE A 8 -0.26 -10.30 8.73
C ILE A 8 -0.66 -9.26 9.78
N PRO A 9 -0.80 -7.98 9.42
CA PRO A 9 -1.40 -6.99 10.31
C PRO A 9 -2.91 -7.23 10.39
N VAL A 10 -3.48 -7.26 11.59
CA VAL A 10 -4.91 -7.53 11.82
C VAL A 10 -5.53 -6.37 12.58
N TYR A 11 -6.66 -5.85 12.09
CA TYR A 11 -7.52 -4.92 12.80
C TYR A 11 -8.97 -5.07 12.37
N ASN A 12 -9.81 -5.64 13.24
CA ASN A 12 -11.26 -5.81 13.05
C ASN A 12 -11.65 -6.51 11.71
N THR A 13 -10.90 -7.51 11.29
CA THR A 13 -11.17 -8.26 10.04
C THR A 13 -12.08 -9.46 10.24
N GLY A 14 -12.30 -9.90 11.49
CA GLY A 14 -13.22 -10.98 11.81
C GLY A 14 -12.94 -12.27 11.03
N HIS A 15 -14.01 -12.89 10.50
CA HIS A 15 -13.94 -14.19 9.82
C HIS A 15 -13.11 -14.21 8.52
N TYR A 16 -12.79 -13.07 7.92
CA TYR A 16 -11.91 -13.03 6.72
C TYR A 16 -10.52 -13.58 7.02
N LEU A 17 -10.06 -13.43 8.27
CA LEU A 17 -8.75 -13.90 8.70
C LEU A 17 -8.56 -15.42 8.51
N TYR A 18 -9.62 -16.23 8.64
CA TYR A 18 -9.53 -17.67 8.39
C TYR A 18 -9.06 -17.97 6.97
N LYS A 19 -9.73 -17.38 5.97
CA LYS A 19 -9.35 -17.59 4.56
C LYS A 19 -7.95 -17.09 4.27
N CYS A 20 -7.56 -15.95 4.84
CA CYS A 20 -6.23 -15.39 4.69
C CYS A 20 -5.17 -16.39 5.20
N VAL A 21 -5.28 -16.80 6.45
CA VAL A 21 -4.29 -17.69 7.08
C VAL A 21 -4.28 -19.07 6.44
N ASP A 22 -5.45 -19.65 6.15
CA ASP A 22 -5.53 -20.94 5.45
C ASP A 22 -4.78 -20.89 4.11
N SER A 23 -4.95 -19.83 3.32
CA SER A 23 -4.24 -19.68 2.04
C SER A 23 -2.72 -19.66 2.19
N ILE A 24 -2.22 -19.19 3.33
CA ILE A 24 -0.79 -19.17 3.66
C ILE A 24 -0.33 -20.54 4.17
N LEU A 25 -1.07 -21.17 5.06
CA LEU A 25 -0.70 -22.47 5.64
C LEU A 25 -0.72 -23.61 4.60
N TYR A 26 -1.57 -23.50 3.57
CA TYR A 26 -1.68 -24.44 2.45
C TYR A 26 -0.73 -24.15 1.28
N GLN A 27 0.21 -23.18 1.41
CA GLN A 27 1.22 -22.94 0.39
C GLN A 27 2.00 -24.23 0.03
N THR A 28 2.37 -24.36 -1.25
CA THR A 28 3.27 -25.46 -1.73
C THR A 28 4.66 -25.31 -1.12
N TYR A 29 5.14 -24.10 -0.89
CA TYR A 29 6.36 -23.80 -0.16
C TYR A 29 6.18 -24.01 1.34
N LYS A 30 6.94 -24.95 1.96
CA LYS A 30 6.67 -25.42 3.33
C LYS A 30 7.48 -24.72 4.43
N ASP A 31 8.65 -24.17 4.10
CA ASP A 31 9.52 -23.52 5.08
C ASP A 31 9.06 -22.06 5.31
N ILE A 32 7.94 -21.94 6.01
CA ILE A 32 7.29 -20.65 6.32
C ILE A 32 7.11 -20.47 7.82
N GLU A 33 7.15 -19.22 8.28
CA GLU A 33 6.60 -18.77 9.55
C GLU A 33 5.56 -17.68 9.30
N VAL A 34 4.52 -17.62 10.11
CA VAL A 34 3.45 -16.62 10.04
C VAL A 34 3.47 -15.77 11.28
N ILE A 35 3.55 -14.46 11.13
CA ILE A 35 3.55 -13.50 12.22
C ILE A 35 2.27 -12.67 12.14
N ILE A 36 1.31 -12.97 13.00
CA ILE A 36 0.06 -12.23 13.13
C ILE A 36 0.25 -11.14 14.17
N VAL A 37 -0.01 -9.90 13.80
CA VAL A 37 0.03 -8.75 14.72
C VAL A 37 -1.36 -8.14 14.80
N ASP A 38 -2.08 -8.46 15.85
CA ASP A 38 -3.39 -7.87 16.16
C ASP A 38 -3.20 -6.48 16.76
N ASP A 39 -3.58 -5.47 16.00
CA ASP A 39 -3.46 -4.06 16.33
C ASP A 39 -4.64 -3.53 17.15
N GLY A 40 -5.00 -4.26 18.22
CA GLY A 40 -6.05 -3.87 19.15
C GLY A 40 -7.46 -4.00 18.57
N SER A 41 -7.75 -5.14 17.97
CA SER A 41 -9.07 -5.47 17.44
C SER A 41 -10.13 -5.61 18.53
N CYS A 42 -11.40 -5.64 18.11
CA CYS A 42 -12.50 -6.03 18.99
C CYS A 42 -12.35 -7.49 19.45
N GLU A 43 -13.04 -7.84 20.54
CA GLU A 43 -12.96 -9.15 21.20
C GLU A 43 -13.18 -10.32 20.21
N GLU A 44 -14.17 -10.22 19.33
CA GLU A 44 -14.45 -11.24 18.32
C GLU A 44 -13.22 -11.54 17.44
N THR A 45 -12.58 -10.51 16.89
CA THR A 45 -11.40 -10.70 16.04
C THR A 45 -10.19 -11.19 16.83
N ALA A 46 -10.00 -10.70 18.07
CA ALA A 46 -8.92 -11.15 18.94
C ALA A 46 -9.05 -12.65 19.26
N LEU A 47 -10.25 -13.14 19.60
CA LEU A 47 -10.52 -14.56 19.82
C LEU A 47 -10.26 -15.41 18.57
N ILE A 48 -10.59 -14.92 17.38
CA ILE A 48 -10.26 -15.59 16.11
C ILE A 48 -8.74 -15.69 15.94
N CYS A 49 -7.98 -14.65 16.28
CA CYS A 49 -6.51 -14.70 16.22
C CYS A 49 -5.96 -15.78 17.17
N ASP A 50 -6.46 -15.86 18.41
CA ASP A 50 -6.07 -16.88 19.39
C ASP A 50 -6.39 -18.29 18.90
N GLU A 51 -7.60 -18.51 18.38
CA GLU A 51 -8.02 -19.79 17.84
C GLU A 51 -7.12 -20.25 16.68
N ILE A 52 -6.80 -19.36 15.76
CA ILE A 52 -5.94 -19.64 14.61
C ILE A 52 -4.51 -19.95 15.07
N ALA A 53 -3.95 -19.15 15.99
CA ALA A 53 -2.60 -19.36 16.49
C ALA A 53 -2.43 -20.66 17.26
N ALA A 54 -3.48 -21.11 17.95
CA ALA A 54 -3.46 -22.39 18.68
C ALA A 54 -3.44 -23.64 17.74
N LYS A 55 -3.83 -23.50 16.46
CA LYS A 55 -3.97 -24.61 15.53
C LYS A 55 -2.68 -25.00 14.80
N ASP A 56 -1.73 -24.06 14.66
CA ASP A 56 -0.52 -24.30 13.87
C ASP A 56 0.71 -23.65 14.52
N ASN A 57 1.73 -24.43 14.81
CA ASN A 57 2.96 -24.00 15.48
C ASN A 57 3.87 -23.08 14.64
N ARG A 58 3.58 -22.91 13.36
CA ARG A 58 4.26 -21.94 12.48
C ARG A 58 3.77 -20.53 12.73
N ILE A 59 2.67 -20.36 13.47
CA ILE A 59 2.05 -19.06 13.74
C ILE A 59 2.57 -18.48 15.05
N ARG A 60 2.99 -17.24 15.00
CA ARG A 60 3.33 -16.42 16.17
C ARG A 60 2.35 -15.25 16.20
N LEU A 61 1.61 -15.11 17.30
CA LEU A 61 0.60 -14.09 17.52
C LEU A 61 1.07 -13.05 18.53
N ILE A 62 0.82 -11.78 18.23
CA ILE A 62 1.06 -10.65 19.12
C ILE A 62 -0.21 -9.80 19.17
N HIS A 63 -0.73 -9.56 20.36
CA HIS A 63 -1.75 -8.57 20.63
C HIS A 63 -1.13 -7.27 21.13
N LYS A 64 -1.59 -6.14 20.63
CA LYS A 64 -1.12 -4.80 21.05
C LYS A 64 -2.27 -3.79 21.07
N LYS A 65 -2.06 -2.63 21.65
CA LYS A 65 -3.00 -1.52 21.53
C LYS A 65 -2.97 -0.99 20.08
N ASN A 66 -4.10 -0.47 19.61
CA ASN A 66 -4.18 0.11 18.26
C ASN A 66 -3.25 1.34 18.13
N GLU A 67 -2.29 1.24 17.20
CA GLU A 67 -1.34 2.29 16.82
C GLU A 67 -1.21 2.40 15.30
N GLY A 68 -1.99 1.63 14.56
CA GLY A 68 -2.05 1.65 13.10
C GLY A 68 -1.16 0.62 12.42
N VAL A 69 -1.52 0.34 11.16
CA VAL A 69 -0.94 -0.73 10.33
C VAL A 69 0.59 -0.64 10.18
N SER A 70 1.16 0.57 10.11
CA SER A 70 2.61 0.77 10.05
C SER A 70 3.32 0.17 11.26
N ILE A 71 2.82 0.44 12.46
CA ILE A 71 3.41 -0.08 13.71
C ILE A 71 3.23 -1.59 13.78
N ALA A 72 2.05 -2.11 13.41
CA ALA A 72 1.81 -3.54 13.36
C ALA A 72 2.80 -4.26 12.42
N ARG A 73 2.98 -3.75 11.18
CA ARG A 73 3.96 -4.31 10.25
C ARG A 73 5.40 -4.20 10.76
N ASN A 74 5.77 -3.10 11.42
CA ASN A 74 7.10 -2.90 11.98
C ASN A 74 7.39 -3.88 13.14
N ILE A 75 6.42 -4.15 14.01
CA ILE A 75 6.54 -5.19 15.05
C ILE A 75 6.75 -6.54 14.37
N GLY A 76 5.94 -6.89 13.36
CA GLY A 76 6.16 -8.10 12.58
C GLY A 76 7.57 -8.17 12.00
N LEU A 77 8.07 -7.09 11.37
CA LEU A 77 9.43 -7.02 10.80
C LEU A 77 10.54 -7.23 11.85
N SER A 78 10.33 -6.76 13.08
CA SER A 78 11.31 -6.98 14.16
C SER A 78 11.43 -8.44 14.58
N MET A 79 10.41 -9.25 14.29
CA MET A 79 10.31 -10.65 14.72
C MET A 79 10.67 -11.66 13.62
N VAL A 80 10.90 -11.22 12.38
CA VAL A 80 11.22 -12.11 11.25
C VAL A 80 12.53 -12.87 11.48
N THR A 81 12.48 -14.18 11.25
CA THR A 81 13.63 -15.09 11.31
C THR A 81 14.01 -15.62 9.93
N GLY A 82 13.11 -15.50 8.95
CA GLY A 82 13.30 -15.99 7.60
C GLY A 82 14.29 -15.15 6.78
N GLU A 83 14.88 -15.79 5.78
CA GLU A 83 15.74 -15.15 4.79
C GLU A 83 14.97 -14.17 3.91
N TYR A 84 13.69 -14.48 3.70
CA TYR A 84 12.75 -13.65 2.96
C TYR A 84 11.60 -13.22 3.84
N VAL A 85 11.03 -12.05 3.51
CA VAL A 85 9.82 -11.53 4.17
C VAL A 85 8.80 -11.07 3.14
N GLY A 86 7.53 -11.43 3.39
CA GLY A 86 6.36 -10.97 2.65
C GLY A 86 5.27 -10.46 3.60
N PHE A 87 4.32 -9.71 3.05
CA PHE A 87 3.17 -9.19 3.77
C PHE A 87 1.88 -9.72 3.13
N VAL A 88 0.87 -10.00 3.93
CA VAL A 88 -0.47 -10.34 3.45
C VAL A 88 -1.48 -9.58 4.32
N ASP A 89 -2.37 -8.84 3.69
CA ASP A 89 -3.42 -8.14 4.42
C ASP A 89 -4.50 -9.14 4.88
N SER A 90 -5.02 -8.96 6.09
CA SER A 90 -5.82 -9.96 6.81
C SER A 90 -7.20 -10.25 6.23
N ASP A 91 -7.66 -9.47 5.25
CA ASP A 91 -8.92 -9.69 4.51
C ASP A 91 -8.69 -10.21 3.07
N ASP A 92 -7.44 -10.46 2.68
CA ASP A 92 -7.03 -10.97 1.37
C ASP A 92 -6.63 -12.46 1.43
N TRP A 93 -6.33 -13.07 0.29
CA TRP A 93 -5.78 -14.43 0.21
C TRP A 93 -4.82 -14.58 -0.97
N ILE A 94 -4.01 -15.62 -0.93
CA ILE A 94 -2.98 -15.88 -1.94
C ILE A 94 -3.18 -17.24 -2.61
N ASP A 95 -2.70 -17.37 -3.85
CA ASP A 95 -2.71 -18.63 -4.58
C ASP A 95 -1.70 -19.61 -3.96
N ALA A 96 -1.99 -20.90 -4.01
CA ALA A 96 -1.22 -21.94 -3.30
C ALA A 96 0.26 -22.02 -3.69
N ASP A 97 0.63 -21.54 -4.88
CA ASP A 97 2.00 -21.58 -5.42
C ASP A 97 2.73 -20.22 -5.38
N MET A 98 2.17 -19.21 -4.69
CA MET A 98 2.74 -17.86 -4.67
C MET A 98 4.17 -17.84 -4.15
N PHE A 99 4.39 -18.27 -2.91
CA PHE A 99 5.72 -18.18 -2.30
C PHE A 99 6.73 -19.12 -2.95
N GLU A 100 6.33 -20.28 -3.46
CA GLU A 100 7.22 -21.14 -4.24
C GLU A 100 7.74 -20.45 -5.50
N ASN A 101 6.85 -19.76 -6.23
CA ASN A 101 7.24 -19.00 -7.41
C ASN A 101 8.11 -17.79 -7.07
N LEU A 102 7.74 -17.01 -6.03
CA LEU A 102 8.51 -15.83 -5.64
C LEU A 102 9.92 -16.21 -5.15
N VAL A 103 10.05 -17.26 -4.32
CA VAL A 103 11.35 -17.76 -3.85
C VAL A 103 12.19 -18.27 -5.01
N ARG A 104 11.62 -19.09 -5.89
CA ARG A 104 12.33 -19.55 -7.07
C ARG A 104 12.88 -18.40 -7.93
N GLU A 105 12.09 -17.37 -8.13
CA GLU A 105 12.50 -16.22 -8.96
C GLU A 105 13.52 -15.32 -8.27
N ILE A 106 13.42 -15.12 -6.94
CA ILE A 106 14.38 -14.31 -6.19
C ILE A 106 15.77 -14.98 -6.19
N GLU A 107 15.81 -16.31 -6.00
CA GLU A 107 17.03 -17.10 -6.02
C GLU A 107 17.63 -17.20 -7.42
N LYS A 108 16.80 -17.57 -8.43
CA LYS A 108 17.25 -17.76 -9.82
C LYS A 108 17.90 -16.50 -10.41
N TYR A 109 17.36 -15.32 -10.12
CA TYR A 109 17.84 -14.07 -10.68
C TYR A 109 18.74 -13.29 -9.70
N ASP A 110 18.96 -13.82 -8.50
CA ASP A 110 19.66 -13.13 -7.39
C ASP A 110 19.11 -11.71 -7.20
N ALA A 111 17.78 -11.59 -7.18
CA ALA A 111 17.10 -10.32 -6.98
C ALA A 111 17.02 -9.97 -5.49
N ASP A 112 16.98 -8.69 -5.15
CA ASP A 112 16.74 -8.24 -3.77
C ASP A 112 15.24 -8.19 -3.46
N ILE A 113 14.43 -7.98 -4.49
CA ILE A 113 12.98 -7.83 -4.41
C ILE A 113 12.34 -8.57 -5.60
N VAL A 114 11.28 -9.32 -5.34
CA VAL A 114 10.41 -9.91 -6.38
C VAL A 114 8.99 -9.43 -6.19
N MET A 115 8.35 -9.01 -7.28
CA MET A 115 6.94 -8.58 -7.30
C MET A 115 6.14 -9.41 -8.31
N CYS A 116 4.85 -9.60 -8.01
CA CYS A 116 3.90 -10.22 -8.92
C CYS A 116 2.67 -9.33 -9.15
N ASP A 117 1.81 -9.74 -10.08
CA ASP A 117 0.49 -9.14 -10.25
C ASP A 117 -0.47 -9.58 -9.14
N ALA A 118 -1.61 -8.90 -9.10
CA ALA A 118 -2.71 -9.24 -8.22
C ALA A 118 -4.04 -9.33 -8.99
N THR A 119 -5.03 -9.94 -8.36
CA THR A 119 -6.42 -9.93 -8.82
C THR A 119 -7.28 -9.23 -7.77
N THR A 120 -8.01 -8.23 -8.16
CA THR A 120 -9.04 -7.64 -7.32
C THR A 120 -10.33 -8.43 -7.47
N VAL A 121 -10.93 -8.81 -6.34
CA VAL A 121 -12.14 -9.62 -6.27
C VAL A 121 -13.22 -8.87 -5.49
N TRP A 122 -14.42 -8.76 -6.04
CA TRP A 122 -15.56 -8.10 -5.39
C TRP A 122 -16.61 -9.11 -4.89
N ASP A 123 -17.44 -8.70 -3.93
CA ASP A 123 -18.60 -9.48 -3.44
C ASP A 123 -19.50 -9.99 -4.56
N SER A 124 -19.60 -9.26 -5.66
CA SER A 124 -20.39 -9.64 -6.83
C SER A 124 -19.82 -10.82 -7.63
N GLY A 125 -18.65 -11.32 -7.26
CA GLY A 125 -17.88 -12.29 -8.05
C GLY A 125 -17.13 -11.69 -9.23
N LYS A 126 -17.24 -10.36 -9.47
CA LYS A 126 -16.41 -9.68 -10.47
C LYS A 126 -14.95 -9.79 -10.06
N THR A 127 -14.08 -10.04 -11.03
CA THR A 127 -12.63 -10.01 -10.86
C THR A 127 -11.99 -9.08 -11.86
N GLU A 128 -10.88 -8.46 -11.47
CA GLU A 128 -10.09 -7.59 -12.34
C GLU A 128 -8.61 -7.78 -12.03
N ARG A 129 -7.81 -8.02 -13.07
CA ARG A 129 -6.37 -8.17 -12.91
C ARG A 129 -5.71 -6.83 -12.70
N ASP A 130 -4.94 -6.71 -11.63
CA ASP A 130 -4.11 -5.54 -11.31
C ASP A 130 -2.67 -5.82 -11.73
N THR A 131 -2.29 -5.29 -12.90
CA THR A 131 -0.97 -5.46 -13.50
C THR A 131 -0.22 -4.13 -13.55
N PHE A 132 1.11 -4.19 -13.58
CA PHE A 132 1.92 -3.01 -13.81
C PHE A 132 1.94 -2.65 -15.31
N VAL A 133 1.32 -1.53 -15.67
CA VAL A 133 1.24 -1.08 -17.07
C VAL A 133 2.62 -0.74 -17.61
N CYS A 134 3.54 -0.25 -16.77
CA CYS A 134 4.91 0.08 -17.14
C CYS A 134 5.79 -1.16 -17.43
N LEU A 135 5.35 -2.36 -16.99
CA LEU A 135 6.08 -3.62 -17.18
C LEU A 135 5.23 -4.63 -17.97
N PRO A 136 5.25 -4.57 -19.31
CA PRO A 136 4.36 -5.38 -20.13
C PRO A 136 4.65 -6.88 -20.05
N GLU A 137 5.87 -7.28 -19.67
CA GLU A 137 6.29 -8.67 -19.52
C GLU A 137 7.12 -8.89 -18.26
N SER A 138 7.27 -10.16 -17.85
CA SER A 138 8.16 -10.52 -16.75
C SER A 138 9.60 -10.11 -17.06
N CYS A 139 10.21 -9.35 -16.19
CA CYS A 139 11.54 -8.78 -16.42
C CYS A 139 12.38 -8.71 -15.14
N THR A 140 13.67 -8.55 -15.32
CA THR A 140 14.60 -8.21 -14.24
C THR A 140 15.19 -6.85 -14.55
N LEU A 141 15.13 -5.94 -13.59
CA LEU A 141 15.60 -4.57 -13.72
C LEU A 141 16.62 -4.24 -12.65
N SER A 142 17.62 -3.46 -13.01
CA SER A 142 18.45 -2.70 -12.08
C SER A 142 17.73 -1.39 -11.70
N LYS A 143 18.17 -0.76 -10.62
CA LYS A 143 17.62 0.53 -10.17
C LYS A 143 17.63 1.59 -11.30
N GLY A 144 18.72 1.65 -12.08
CA GLY A 144 18.88 2.63 -13.17
C GLY A 144 17.90 2.44 -14.35
N GLU A 145 17.29 1.27 -14.47
CA GLU A 145 16.33 0.95 -15.51
C GLU A 145 14.88 1.25 -15.11
N ILE A 146 14.63 1.54 -13.82
CA ILE A 146 13.29 1.88 -13.33
C ILE A 146 13.02 3.36 -13.63
N THR A 147 12.12 3.63 -14.58
CA THR A 147 11.71 5.00 -14.91
C THR A 147 10.87 5.61 -13.77
N PRO A 148 10.78 6.96 -13.66
CA PRO A 148 9.93 7.61 -12.66
C PRO A 148 8.48 7.15 -12.70
N GLN A 149 7.93 6.93 -13.88
CA GLN A 149 6.56 6.46 -14.07
C GLN A 149 6.38 5.03 -13.52
N CYS A 150 7.30 4.14 -13.89
CA CYS A 150 7.31 2.75 -13.44
C CYS A 150 7.47 2.66 -11.92
N GLN A 151 8.36 3.45 -11.34
CA GLN A 151 8.59 3.54 -9.91
C GLN A 151 7.30 3.82 -9.13
N LEU A 152 6.49 4.77 -9.59
CA LEU A 152 5.24 5.13 -8.93
C LEU A 152 4.21 3.98 -8.95
N GLU A 153 4.20 3.16 -9.99
CA GLU A 153 3.34 1.98 -10.06
C GLU A 153 3.85 0.88 -9.13
N LEU A 154 5.14 0.58 -9.17
CA LEU A 154 5.77 -0.49 -8.37
C LEU A 154 5.70 -0.24 -6.87
N ALA A 155 5.72 1.02 -6.43
CA ALA A 155 5.70 1.35 -5.01
C ALA A 155 4.32 1.15 -4.34
N GLY A 156 3.26 0.91 -5.09
CA GLY A 156 1.87 1.04 -4.60
C GLY A 156 1.37 0.00 -3.61
N SER A 157 2.10 -1.11 -3.39
CA SER A 157 1.61 -2.18 -2.51
C SER A 157 2.75 -3.08 -2.03
N CYS A 158 2.80 -3.38 -0.72
CA CYS A 158 3.81 -4.29 -0.15
C CYS A 158 3.36 -5.76 -0.13
N TRP A 159 2.06 -6.03 -0.27
CA TRP A 159 1.46 -7.36 -0.09
C TRP A 159 1.65 -8.33 -1.28
N ARG A 160 2.08 -7.87 -2.44
CA ARG A 160 2.44 -8.71 -3.61
C ARG A 160 3.94 -8.80 -3.84
N VAL A 161 4.73 -8.66 -2.78
CA VAL A 161 6.18 -8.51 -2.84
C VAL A 161 6.87 -9.46 -1.88
N LEU A 162 7.99 -10.04 -2.32
CA LEU A 162 8.93 -10.77 -1.49
C LEU A 162 10.24 -10.01 -1.43
N TYR A 163 10.77 -9.78 -0.23
CA TYR A 163 11.99 -9.03 0.03
C TYR A 163 13.06 -9.93 0.64
N LYS A 164 14.34 -9.72 0.30
CA LYS A 164 15.45 -10.23 1.10
C LYS A 164 15.47 -9.55 2.46
N THR A 165 15.29 -10.29 3.54
CA THR A 165 15.19 -9.76 4.91
C THR A 165 16.43 -8.99 5.32
N TRP A 166 17.63 -9.50 4.99
CA TRP A 166 18.87 -8.84 5.33
C TRP A 166 18.96 -7.42 4.74
N LYS A 167 18.42 -7.23 3.52
CA LYS A 167 18.42 -5.93 2.84
C LYS A 167 17.58 -4.91 3.58
N LEU A 168 16.37 -5.29 4.01
CA LEU A 168 15.52 -4.42 4.82
C LEU A 168 16.19 -4.05 6.15
N LYS A 169 16.85 -5.02 6.80
CA LYS A 169 17.52 -4.82 8.09
C LYS A 169 18.76 -3.93 7.97
N SER A 170 19.64 -4.18 6.98
CA SER A 170 20.88 -3.41 6.80
C SER A 170 20.64 -1.94 6.48
N GLU A 171 19.55 -1.64 5.77
CA GLU A 171 19.15 -0.29 5.39
C GLU A 171 18.16 0.33 6.40
N SER A 172 17.82 -0.39 7.48
CA SER A 172 16.85 0.03 8.51
C SER A 172 15.50 0.44 7.92
N ILE A 173 15.02 -0.30 6.90
CA ILE A 173 13.78 0.02 6.19
C ILE A 173 12.59 -0.41 7.04
N ILE A 174 11.77 0.57 7.43
CA ILE A 174 10.56 0.39 8.22
C ILE A 174 9.40 1.19 7.63
N PHE A 175 8.17 0.82 7.96
CA PHE A 175 6.99 1.59 7.61
C PHE A 175 6.93 2.89 8.42
N PRO A 176 6.64 4.03 7.78
CA PRO A 176 6.52 5.31 8.49
C PRO A 176 5.32 5.30 9.44
N ALA A 177 5.55 5.65 10.70
CA ALA A 177 4.49 5.75 11.70
C ALA A 177 3.60 6.99 11.47
N GLY A 178 2.34 6.89 11.90
CA GLY A 178 1.40 8.02 11.90
C GLY A 178 0.87 8.40 10.52
N LEU A 179 0.94 7.50 9.54
CA LEU A 179 0.22 7.58 8.28
C LEU A 179 -0.99 6.64 8.31
N LYS A 180 -2.14 7.11 7.86
CA LYS A 180 -3.36 6.29 7.73
C LYS A 180 -3.44 5.54 6.40
N PHE A 181 -2.69 6.00 5.41
CA PHE A 181 -2.58 5.39 4.08
C PHE A 181 -1.26 5.83 3.40
N SER A 182 -0.87 5.13 2.34
CA SER A 182 0.38 5.32 1.58
C SER A 182 1.67 5.06 2.36
N GLU A 183 1.60 4.41 3.50
CA GLU A 183 2.76 3.94 4.26
C GLU A 183 3.57 2.89 3.48
N ASP A 184 2.87 2.01 2.76
CA ASP A 184 3.42 1.00 1.87
C ASP A 184 4.17 1.62 0.69
N ARG A 185 3.65 2.72 0.13
CA ARG A 185 4.32 3.45 -0.95
C ARG A 185 5.68 3.99 -0.51
N ILE A 186 5.75 4.60 0.68
CA ILE A 186 7.03 5.11 1.20
C ILE A 186 8.00 3.96 1.48
N PHE A 187 7.53 2.91 2.13
CA PHE A 187 8.31 1.70 2.40
C PHE A 187 8.90 1.11 1.11
N ASN A 188 8.07 0.89 0.10
CA ASN A 188 8.50 0.34 -1.18
C ASN A 188 9.44 1.27 -1.95
N MET A 189 9.24 2.59 -1.88
CA MET A 189 10.12 3.56 -2.52
C MET A 189 11.54 3.49 -1.94
N ILE A 190 11.67 3.30 -0.62
CA ILE A 190 12.96 3.11 0.02
C ILE A 190 13.54 1.75 -0.37
N ALA A 191 12.74 0.67 -0.27
CA ALA A 191 13.19 -0.68 -0.58
C ALA A 191 13.68 -0.81 -2.03
N LEU A 192 12.90 -0.33 -3.00
CA LEU A 192 13.31 -0.29 -4.41
C LEU A 192 14.52 0.61 -4.65
N GLY A 193 14.60 1.74 -3.92
CA GLY A 193 15.70 2.69 -4.02
C GLY A 193 17.04 2.16 -3.48
N THR A 194 17.02 1.18 -2.59
CA THR A 194 18.22 0.51 -2.05
C THR A 194 18.53 -0.80 -2.78
N ALA A 195 17.56 -1.39 -3.49
CA ALA A 195 17.76 -2.63 -4.21
C ALA A 195 18.74 -2.46 -5.38
N THR A 196 19.58 -3.46 -5.58
CA THR A 196 20.47 -3.54 -6.74
C THR A 196 19.77 -4.19 -7.92
N LYS A 197 18.92 -5.16 -7.64
CA LYS A 197 18.20 -5.93 -8.65
C LYS A 197 16.76 -6.20 -8.20
N PHE A 198 15.84 -5.92 -9.09
CA PHE A 198 14.41 -6.13 -8.94
C PHE A 198 13.90 -7.13 -9.98
N ARG A 199 13.06 -8.08 -9.60
CA ARG A 199 12.40 -9.05 -10.48
C ARG A 199 10.90 -8.86 -10.48
N TYR A 200 10.29 -8.77 -11.65
CA TYR A 200 8.84 -8.76 -11.84
C TYR A 200 8.37 -10.06 -12.53
N ILE A 201 7.29 -10.63 -12.02
CA ILE A 201 6.61 -11.79 -12.59
C ILE A 201 5.22 -11.36 -13.04
N LYS A 202 4.96 -11.39 -14.34
CA LYS A 202 3.65 -11.09 -14.92
C LYS A 202 2.67 -12.26 -14.73
N LYS A 203 2.42 -12.61 -13.48
CA LYS A 203 1.43 -13.61 -13.06
C LYS A 203 0.76 -13.13 -11.78
N SER A 204 -0.57 -13.25 -11.72
CA SER A 204 -1.32 -12.94 -10.50
C SER A 204 -1.25 -14.13 -9.55
N PHE A 205 -0.87 -13.83 -8.30
CA PHE A 205 -0.84 -14.81 -7.21
C PHE A 205 -1.54 -14.28 -5.97
N TYR A 206 -1.80 -12.99 -5.91
CA TYR A 206 -2.42 -12.31 -4.78
C TYR A 206 -3.86 -11.91 -5.11
N ASN A 207 -4.81 -12.19 -4.21
CA ASN A 207 -6.22 -11.90 -4.40
C ASN A 207 -6.66 -10.84 -3.38
N ARG A 208 -6.79 -9.58 -3.83
CA ARG A 208 -7.25 -8.46 -3.02
C ARG A 208 -8.76 -8.42 -2.98
N TYR A 209 -9.34 -8.47 -1.80
CA TYR A 209 -10.78 -8.50 -1.61
C TYR A 209 -11.38 -7.12 -1.33
N MET A 210 -12.28 -6.69 -2.21
CA MET A 210 -12.95 -5.40 -2.11
C MET A 210 -14.26 -5.55 -1.34
N ARG A 211 -14.16 -5.59 0.01
CA ARG A 211 -15.32 -5.65 0.90
C ARG A 211 -15.92 -4.27 1.18
N LYS A 212 -17.20 -4.24 1.57
CA LYS A 212 -17.82 -3.03 2.12
C LYS A 212 -17.12 -2.62 3.42
N GLY A 213 -16.73 -1.34 3.54
CA GLY A 213 -16.05 -0.82 4.73
C GLY A 213 -14.52 -1.02 4.75
N SER A 214 -13.89 -1.46 3.64
CA SER A 214 -12.44 -1.40 3.52
C SER A 214 -11.95 0.06 3.52
N CYS A 215 -10.71 0.28 3.99
CA CYS A 215 -10.10 1.61 4.03
C CYS A 215 -10.14 2.33 2.69
N VAL A 216 -9.99 1.60 1.59
CA VAL A 216 -10.00 2.15 0.22
C VAL A 216 -11.36 2.74 -0.17
N ASN A 217 -12.46 2.21 0.41
CA ASN A 217 -13.83 2.63 0.11
C ASN A 217 -14.40 3.61 1.14
N THR A 218 -13.58 4.06 2.09
CA THR A 218 -14.02 4.96 3.18
C THR A 218 -13.60 6.39 2.87
N PHE A 219 -14.51 7.33 3.08
CA PHE A 219 -14.21 8.75 2.96
C PHE A 219 -13.35 9.21 4.16
N HIS A 220 -12.15 9.69 3.90
CA HIS A 220 -11.19 10.16 4.90
C HIS A 220 -11.13 11.68 4.90
N LYS A 221 -11.70 12.36 5.91
CA LYS A 221 -11.68 13.82 6.02
C LYS A 221 -10.28 14.44 6.05
N ASP A 222 -9.31 13.71 6.57
CA ASP A 222 -7.91 14.12 6.66
C ASP A 222 -7.06 13.73 5.43
N PHE A 223 -7.70 13.30 4.35
CA PHE A 223 -6.99 12.81 3.15
C PHE A 223 -5.95 13.80 2.63
N VAL A 224 -6.31 15.09 2.50
CA VAL A 224 -5.40 16.09 1.93
C VAL A 224 -4.22 16.36 2.87
N GLU A 225 -4.45 16.42 4.18
CA GLU A 225 -3.38 16.58 5.16
C GLU A 225 -2.38 15.43 5.09
N VAL A 226 -2.88 14.18 5.07
CA VAL A 226 -2.03 12.99 4.92
C VAL A 226 -1.32 12.98 3.57
N ALA A 227 -2.00 13.31 2.47
CA ALA A 227 -1.39 13.38 1.14
C ALA A 227 -0.27 14.42 1.06
N LEU A 228 -0.41 15.57 1.71
CA LEU A 228 0.64 16.59 1.79
C LEU A 228 1.83 16.10 2.65
N LYS A 229 1.56 15.45 3.78
CA LYS A 229 2.61 14.82 4.61
C LYS A 229 3.37 13.76 3.84
N VAL A 230 2.66 12.88 3.11
CA VAL A 230 3.25 11.86 2.22
C VAL A 230 4.11 12.53 1.15
N ASN A 231 3.64 13.65 0.56
CA ASN A 231 4.40 14.40 -0.44
C ASN A 231 5.75 14.89 0.10
N ASP A 232 5.78 15.46 1.29
CA ASP A 232 7.01 15.96 1.89
C ASP A 232 7.97 14.81 2.27
N MET A 233 7.46 13.73 2.86
CA MET A 233 8.26 12.54 3.15
C MET A 233 8.84 11.94 1.87
N MET A 234 8.04 11.83 0.81
CA MET A 234 8.47 11.28 -0.47
C MET A 234 9.57 12.11 -1.13
N LYS A 235 9.53 13.45 -1.02
CA LYS A 235 10.63 14.31 -1.49
C LYS A 235 11.96 13.96 -0.82
N GLY A 236 11.93 13.69 0.48
CA GLY A 236 13.11 13.21 1.22
C GLY A 236 13.63 11.88 0.67
N VAL A 237 12.73 10.92 0.49
CA VAL A 237 13.05 9.60 -0.08
C VAL A 237 13.62 9.71 -1.50
N LEU A 238 13.02 10.55 -2.35
CA LEU A 238 13.47 10.73 -3.73
C LEU A 238 14.88 11.34 -3.78
N ARG A 239 15.20 12.32 -2.92
CA ARG A 239 16.54 12.91 -2.84
C ARG A 239 17.58 11.93 -2.32
N GLN A 240 17.22 11.13 -1.32
CA GLN A 240 18.16 10.23 -0.65
C GLN A 240 18.43 8.96 -1.44
N TYR A 241 17.38 8.32 -1.98
CA TYR A 241 17.46 6.98 -2.55
C TYR A 241 17.33 6.94 -4.08
N TRP A 242 16.90 8.03 -4.72
CA TRP A 242 16.62 8.08 -6.15
C TRP A 242 17.27 9.27 -6.82
N ASN A 243 16.46 10.12 -7.47
CA ASN A 243 16.91 11.34 -8.12
C ASN A 243 15.84 12.42 -7.92
N GLU A 244 16.26 13.63 -7.55
CA GLU A 244 15.33 14.74 -7.33
C GLU A 244 14.51 15.13 -8.58
N ASN A 245 15.00 14.80 -9.78
CA ASN A 245 14.26 14.98 -11.02
C ASN A 245 12.95 14.18 -11.08
N TYR A 246 12.74 13.22 -10.16
CA TYR A 246 11.50 12.45 -10.03
C TYR A 246 10.42 13.20 -9.22
N ILE A 247 10.80 14.22 -8.48
CA ILE A 247 9.89 15.01 -7.64
C ILE A 247 8.72 15.59 -8.44
N PRO A 248 8.90 16.23 -9.61
CA PRO A 248 7.79 16.77 -10.38
C PRO A 248 6.76 15.72 -10.82
N VAL A 249 7.22 14.54 -11.21
CA VAL A 249 6.34 13.42 -11.62
C VAL A 249 5.51 12.93 -10.44
N PHE A 250 6.14 12.81 -9.27
CA PHE A 250 5.46 12.41 -8.04
C PHE A 250 4.45 13.48 -7.59
N GLU A 251 4.83 14.75 -7.56
CA GLU A 251 3.92 15.87 -7.22
C GLU A 251 2.71 15.91 -8.14
N GLN A 252 2.90 15.68 -9.44
CA GLN A 252 1.82 15.60 -10.42
C GLN A 252 0.82 14.49 -10.10
N ARG A 253 1.32 13.29 -9.74
CA ARG A 253 0.46 12.18 -9.31
C ARG A 253 -0.30 12.51 -8.03
N ASN A 254 0.38 13.05 -7.02
CA ASN A 254 -0.23 13.42 -5.75
C ASN A 254 -1.34 14.45 -5.94
N LEU A 255 -1.13 15.44 -6.80
CA LEU A 255 -2.16 16.41 -7.17
C LEU A 255 -3.39 15.77 -7.84
N ARG A 256 -3.20 14.75 -8.69
CA ARG A 256 -4.32 13.99 -9.26
C ARG A 256 -5.10 13.26 -8.17
N GLU A 257 -4.42 12.63 -7.22
CA GLU A 257 -5.07 11.94 -6.10
C GLU A 257 -5.88 12.93 -5.25
N ILE A 258 -5.34 14.11 -4.95
CA ILE A 258 -6.06 15.20 -4.27
C ILE A 258 -7.24 15.70 -5.11
N SER A 259 -7.08 15.85 -6.43
CA SER A 259 -8.18 16.24 -7.32
C SER A 259 -9.32 15.23 -7.32
N ASN A 260 -8.99 13.95 -7.40
CA ASN A 260 -9.98 12.86 -7.35
C ASN A 260 -10.69 12.84 -5.99
N TYR A 261 -9.97 13.12 -4.90
CA TYR A 261 -10.57 13.24 -3.58
C TYR A 261 -11.59 14.40 -3.52
N VAL A 262 -11.24 15.59 -4.03
CA VAL A 262 -12.18 16.73 -4.10
C VAL A 262 -13.44 16.36 -4.89
N VAL A 263 -13.30 15.67 -6.02
CA VAL A 263 -14.44 15.18 -6.80
C VAL A 263 -15.26 14.17 -5.97
N SER A 264 -14.62 13.28 -5.23
CA SER A 264 -15.30 12.28 -4.40
C SER A 264 -16.13 12.90 -3.26
N ILE A 265 -15.73 14.07 -2.74
CA ILE A 265 -16.54 14.81 -1.75
C ILE A 265 -17.95 15.05 -2.30
N PHE A 266 -18.06 15.43 -3.57
CA PHE A 266 -19.35 15.73 -4.20
C PHE A 266 -20.12 14.46 -4.63
N LEU A 267 -19.44 13.43 -5.12
CA LEU A 267 -20.07 12.25 -5.72
C LEU A 267 -20.42 11.17 -4.70
N VAL A 268 -19.57 10.92 -3.72
CA VAL A 268 -19.64 9.72 -2.87
C VAL A 268 -20.04 10.01 -1.43
N SER A 269 -19.75 11.21 -0.90
CA SER A 269 -20.02 11.51 0.49
C SER A 269 -21.52 11.72 0.77
N ASN A 270 -22.02 11.14 1.88
CA ASN A 270 -23.38 11.37 2.39
C ASN A 270 -23.54 12.73 3.10
N MET A 271 -22.62 13.66 2.90
CA MET A 271 -22.62 14.98 3.53
C MET A 271 -23.65 15.90 2.86
N SER A 272 -24.19 16.84 3.65
CA SER A 272 -25.01 17.92 3.08
C SER A 272 -24.19 18.80 2.13
N PHE A 273 -24.81 19.43 1.14
CA PHE A 273 -24.13 20.33 0.22
C PHE A 273 -23.34 21.43 0.95
N LYS A 274 -23.92 22.00 2.02
CA LYS A 274 -23.25 23.00 2.85
C LYS A 274 -21.95 22.47 3.48
N SER A 275 -21.99 21.24 4.00
CA SER A 275 -20.79 20.59 4.60
C SER A 275 -19.73 20.24 3.56
N LYS A 276 -20.15 19.75 2.38
CA LYS A 276 -19.22 19.51 1.24
C LYS A 276 -18.50 20.78 0.85
N TRP A 277 -19.24 21.89 0.79
CA TRP A 277 -18.72 23.21 0.46
C TRP A 277 -17.73 23.74 1.49
N GLN A 278 -18.05 23.59 2.79
CA GLN A 278 -17.14 24.00 3.87
C GLN A 278 -15.82 23.24 3.81
N GLU A 279 -15.85 21.93 3.54
CA GLU A 279 -14.68 21.11 3.35
C GLU A 279 -13.79 21.64 2.21
N VAL A 280 -14.38 21.92 1.05
CA VAL A 280 -13.63 22.46 -0.10
C VAL A 280 -13.04 23.84 0.20
N VAL A 281 -13.76 24.72 0.89
CA VAL A 281 -13.23 26.04 1.30
C VAL A 281 -12.05 25.89 2.27
N GLN A 282 -12.13 24.94 3.19
CA GLN A 282 -11.03 24.62 4.11
C GLN A 282 -9.79 24.11 3.34
N LEU A 283 -9.97 23.24 2.36
CA LEU A 283 -8.88 22.79 1.49
C LEU A 283 -8.23 23.94 0.72
N CYS A 284 -9.03 24.91 0.23
CA CYS A 284 -8.52 26.09 -0.47
C CYS A 284 -7.69 27.03 0.41
N SER A 285 -7.83 26.96 1.72
CA SER A 285 -7.04 27.78 2.65
C SER A 285 -5.67 27.18 2.98
N ASN A 286 -5.41 25.93 2.57
CA ASN A 286 -4.14 25.27 2.83
C ASN A 286 -3.01 25.85 1.97
N GLU A 287 -2.02 26.48 2.61
CA GLU A 287 -0.92 27.18 1.93
C GLU A 287 0.01 26.22 1.18
N GLN A 288 0.28 25.02 1.70
CA GLN A 288 1.11 24.02 1.04
C GLN A 288 0.46 23.53 -0.26
N LEU A 289 -0.85 23.25 -0.22
CA LEU A 289 -1.61 22.85 -1.41
C LEU A 289 -1.56 23.96 -2.47
N ARG A 290 -1.71 25.21 -2.06
CA ARG A 290 -1.60 26.39 -2.95
C ARG A 290 -0.22 26.49 -3.59
N ALA A 291 0.85 26.33 -2.80
CA ALA A 291 2.23 26.41 -3.28
C ALA A 291 2.55 25.34 -4.33
N ILE A 292 2.00 24.12 -4.17
CA ILE A 292 2.16 23.04 -5.14
C ILE A 292 1.36 23.32 -6.42
N LEU A 293 0.13 23.80 -6.31
CA LEU A 293 -0.73 24.09 -7.45
C LEU A 293 -0.21 25.24 -8.33
N ILE A 294 0.41 26.27 -7.72
CA ILE A 294 1.03 27.38 -8.46
C ILE A 294 2.15 26.87 -9.38
N LYS A 295 2.88 25.85 -8.99
CA LYS A 295 3.98 25.26 -9.77
C LYS A 295 3.50 24.36 -10.92
N GLN A 296 2.22 23.97 -10.91
CA GLN A 296 1.64 23.01 -11.86
C GLN A 296 0.33 23.53 -12.47
N PRO A 297 0.35 24.64 -13.22
CA PRO A 297 -0.88 25.33 -13.67
C PRO A 297 -1.74 24.49 -14.64
N THR A 298 -1.21 23.44 -15.23
CA THR A 298 -1.93 22.58 -16.19
C THR A 298 -2.71 21.44 -15.56
N LEU A 299 -2.52 21.19 -14.25
CA LEU A 299 -3.20 20.11 -13.54
C LEU A 299 -4.52 20.58 -12.94
N GLY A 300 -5.51 20.51 -13.77
CA GLY A 300 -6.89 20.51 -13.37
C GLY A 300 -7.48 21.88 -13.12
N CYS A 301 -8.23 22.36 -14.11
CA CYS A 301 -9.14 23.51 -13.97
C CYS A 301 -9.92 23.50 -12.65
N ILE A 302 -10.31 22.32 -12.14
CA ILE A 302 -11.11 22.18 -10.91
C ILE A 302 -10.33 22.65 -9.69
N LEU A 303 -9.14 22.12 -9.41
CA LEU A 303 -8.35 22.52 -8.23
C LEU A 303 -7.84 23.95 -8.35
N THR A 304 -7.42 24.37 -9.52
CA THR A 304 -6.97 25.75 -9.76
C THR A 304 -8.12 26.75 -9.54
N HIS A 305 -9.34 26.42 -9.99
CA HIS A 305 -10.52 27.25 -9.77
C HIS A 305 -10.97 27.25 -8.29
N VAL A 306 -10.91 26.10 -7.62
CA VAL A 306 -11.17 25.98 -6.19
C VAL A 306 -10.19 26.85 -5.39
N VAL A 307 -8.89 26.71 -5.66
CA VAL A 307 -7.83 27.44 -4.95
C VAL A 307 -7.85 28.94 -5.25
N ASN A 308 -8.17 29.33 -6.48
CA ASN A 308 -8.31 30.73 -6.87
C ASN A 308 -9.66 31.34 -6.46
N ARG A 309 -10.46 30.63 -5.65
CA ARG A 309 -11.80 31.06 -5.22
C ARG A 309 -12.77 31.35 -6.36
N ASN A 310 -12.55 30.81 -7.54
CA ASN A 310 -13.45 30.96 -8.68
C ASN A 310 -14.57 29.92 -8.58
N ILE A 311 -15.40 30.15 -7.60
CA ILE A 311 -16.41 29.25 -7.02
C ILE A 311 -17.54 28.94 -8.01
N SER A 312 -17.79 29.85 -8.97
CA SER A 312 -18.90 29.74 -9.93
C SER A 312 -18.77 28.53 -10.89
N MET A 313 -17.55 28.09 -11.20
CA MET A 313 -17.34 26.98 -12.13
C MET A 313 -17.52 25.60 -11.48
N LEU A 314 -17.29 25.49 -10.17
CA LEU A 314 -17.60 24.25 -9.43
C LEU A 314 -19.10 23.99 -9.35
N PHE A 315 -19.90 25.04 -9.33
CA PHE A 315 -21.36 24.95 -9.37
C PHE A 315 -21.85 24.41 -10.72
N LEU A 316 -21.20 24.77 -11.82
CA LEU A 316 -21.53 24.28 -13.18
C LEU A 316 -21.10 22.83 -13.44
N LEU A 317 -20.08 22.33 -12.71
CA LEU A 317 -19.61 20.94 -12.82
C LEU A 317 -20.35 19.98 -11.85
N SER A 318 -21.18 20.50 -10.95
CA SER A 318 -22.00 19.73 -10.01
C SER A 318 -23.46 19.59 -10.46
N LEU A 319 -23.87 20.22 -11.55
CA LEU A 319 -25.12 20.06 -12.27
C LEU A 319 -24.97 19.05 -13.42
#